data_d1e466eb6146c53ee7174662c3a60cab
#
_entry.id   d1e466eb6146c53ee7174662c3a60cab
#
_cell.length_a   1.000
_cell.length_b   1.000
_cell.length_c   1.000
_cell.angle_alpha   90.00
_cell.angle_beta   90.00
_cell.angle_gamma   90.00
#
_symmetry.space_group_name_H-M   'P 1'
#
loop_
_entity.id
_entity.type
_entity.pdbx_description
1 polymer ?
#
loop_
_entity_poly.entity_id
_entity_poly.type
_entity_poly.pdbx_seq_one_letter_code
_entity_poly.pdbx_strand_id
1 'polypeptide(L)'
;KIEEVTVDGNKLYKVTAKAPDLIQRTAENRFTEEYVHYLPKPKAHEGDVYYDFNELVKAMQANPTGTFKLGSNMNANNVPSAGKSYVTNAFKGSLGSTDGNKFAIHNITRPLFGNIEGGSVKDLLLENVNIDMPGVDRVAPIANVIKNNATIENVKVTGSVVGNNDVAGIINKIDGSGKVSNVAF
;
A
#
# COMPACT_ATOMS: atom_id res chain seq x y z
N LYS A 1 -14.64 21.23 -6.45
CA LYS A 1 -14.56 20.97 -4.99
C LYS A 1 -14.97 19.53 -4.73
N ILE A 2 -14.25 18.84 -3.85
CA ILE A 2 -14.60 17.49 -3.40
C ILE A 2 -14.77 17.54 -1.88
N GLU A 3 -15.88 17.01 -1.38
CA GLU A 3 -16.21 16.98 0.03
C GLU A 3 -16.71 15.59 0.42
N GLU A 4 -16.32 15.07 1.59
CA GLU A 4 -16.98 13.90 2.17
C GLU A 4 -18.30 14.33 2.78
N VAL A 5 -19.37 13.63 2.43
CA VAL A 5 -20.73 13.86 2.93
C VAL A 5 -21.41 12.55 3.31
N THR A 6 -22.41 12.61 4.16
CA THR A 6 -23.28 11.46 4.46
C THR A 6 -24.65 11.73 3.90
N VAL A 7 -25.12 10.87 3.02
CA VAL A 7 -26.46 10.93 2.43
C VAL A 7 -27.16 9.59 2.71
N ASP A 8 -28.30 9.63 3.33
CA ASP A 8 -29.08 8.44 3.72
C ASP A 8 -28.24 7.36 4.45
N GLY A 9 -27.35 7.81 5.34
CA GLY A 9 -26.46 6.93 6.10
C GLY A 9 -25.23 6.44 5.33
N ASN A 10 -25.09 6.73 4.04
CA ASN A 10 -23.96 6.34 3.21
C ASN A 10 -22.92 7.46 3.14
N LYS A 11 -21.64 7.11 3.33
CA LYS A 11 -20.52 8.03 3.11
C LYS A 11 -20.22 8.14 1.63
N LEU A 12 -20.31 9.34 1.09
CA LEU A 12 -20.11 9.65 -0.33
C LEU A 12 -19.09 10.78 -0.50
N TYR A 13 -18.48 10.87 -1.67
CA TYR A 13 -17.81 12.08 -2.13
C TYR A 13 -18.81 12.93 -2.94
N LYS A 14 -19.08 14.13 -2.48
CA LYS A 14 -19.78 15.17 -3.24
C LYS A 14 -18.75 15.89 -4.10
N VAL A 15 -18.83 15.72 -5.39
CA VAL A 15 -18.00 16.42 -6.38
C VAL A 15 -18.79 17.57 -6.95
N THR A 16 -18.34 18.81 -6.69
CA THR A 16 -18.92 20.03 -7.24
C THR A 16 -17.96 20.62 -8.26
N ALA A 17 -18.38 20.73 -9.50
CA ALA A 17 -17.69 21.43 -10.57
C ALA A 17 -18.47 22.70 -10.94
N LYS A 18 -17.74 23.79 -11.22
CA LYS A 18 -18.29 25.02 -11.81
C LYS A 18 -17.85 25.13 -13.25
N ALA A 19 -18.80 25.35 -14.12
CA ALA A 19 -18.57 25.56 -15.54
C ALA A 19 -19.41 26.78 -16.00
N PRO A 20 -18.87 27.99 -15.81
CA PRO A 20 -19.61 29.24 -16.06
C PRO A 20 -20.08 29.39 -17.52
N ASP A 21 -19.39 28.74 -18.45
CA ASP A 21 -19.74 28.75 -19.87
C ASP A 21 -20.71 27.63 -20.32
N LEU A 22 -21.06 26.74 -19.39
CA LEU A 22 -21.96 25.62 -19.61
C LEU A 22 -23.14 25.69 -18.63
N ILE A 23 -24.28 26.16 -19.10
CA ILE A 23 -25.51 26.22 -18.32
C ILE A 23 -26.31 24.95 -18.57
N GLN A 24 -26.53 24.16 -17.53
CA GLN A 24 -27.33 22.95 -17.59
C GLN A 24 -28.68 23.16 -16.88
N ARG A 25 -29.72 22.54 -17.44
CA ARG A 25 -31.06 22.55 -16.84
C ARG A 25 -31.15 21.50 -15.73
N THR A 26 -31.53 21.92 -14.55
CA THR A 26 -31.77 20.99 -13.42
C THR A 26 -33.08 20.24 -13.59
N ALA A 27 -33.30 19.18 -12.79
CA ALA A 27 -34.56 18.43 -12.75
C ALA A 27 -35.79 19.31 -12.37
N GLU A 28 -35.55 20.40 -11.60
CA GLU A 28 -36.58 21.37 -11.23
C GLU A 28 -36.74 22.50 -12.27
N ASN A 29 -36.23 22.32 -13.47
CA ASN A 29 -36.36 23.29 -14.56
C ASN A 29 -35.59 24.61 -14.32
N ARG A 30 -34.58 24.60 -13.46
CA ARG A 30 -33.69 25.74 -13.21
C ARG A 30 -32.37 25.57 -13.94
N PHE A 31 -31.72 26.68 -14.25
CA PHE A 31 -30.38 26.67 -14.83
C PHE A 31 -29.33 26.83 -13.73
N THR A 32 -28.23 26.10 -13.85
CA THR A 32 -27.11 26.18 -12.90
C THR A 32 -25.77 26.09 -13.62
N GLU A 33 -24.81 26.82 -13.09
CA GLU A 33 -23.38 26.70 -13.45
C GLU A 33 -22.66 25.67 -12.57
N GLU A 34 -23.34 25.13 -11.55
CA GLU A 34 -22.79 24.13 -10.65
C GLU A 34 -23.32 22.74 -10.97
N TYR A 35 -22.40 21.81 -11.13
CA TYR A 35 -22.65 20.39 -11.37
C TYR A 35 -22.28 19.64 -10.12
N VAL A 36 -23.21 18.90 -9.56
CA VAL A 36 -23.00 18.12 -8.36
C VAL A 36 -23.18 16.64 -8.66
N HIS A 37 -22.14 15.85 -8.40
CA HIS A 37 -22.17 14.40 -8.47
C HIS A 37 -21.85 13.78 -7.11
N TYR A 38 -22.55 12.73 -6.76
CA TYR A 38 -22.26 11.92 -5.57
C TYR A 38 -21.63 10.61 -6.01
N LEU A 39 -20.40 10.37 -5.57
CA LEU A 39 -19.65 9.15 -5.86
C LEU A 39 -19.52 8.33 -4.57
N PRO A 40 -19.70 7.00 -4.62
CA PRO A 40 -19.45 6.16 -3.47
C PRO A 40 -18.02 6.35 -2.98
N LYS A 41 -17.83 6.49 -1.67
CA LYS A 41 -16.50 6.47 -1.09
C LYS A 41 -15.92 5.07 -1.29
N PRO A 42 -14.74 4.93 -1.93
CA PRO A 42 -14.10 3.63 -2.07
C PRO A 42 -13.93 2.97 -0.70
N LYS A 43 -14.24 1.70 -0.60
CA LYS A 43 -13.96 0.92 0.61
C LYS A 43 -12.44 0.88 0.82
N ALA A 44 -11.98 1.09 2.04
CA ALA A 44 -10.57 0.95 2.37
C ALA A 44 -10.15 -0.53 2.44
N HIS A 45 -11.08 -1.40 2.88
CA HIS A 45 -10.91 -2.86 2.89
C HIS A 45 -12.27 -3.59 2.90
N GLU A 46 -12.25 -4.87 2.54
CA GLU A 46 -13.36 -5.81 2.64
C GLU A 46 -12.82 -7.18 3.08
N GLY A 47 -13.14 -7.59 4.30
CA GLY A 47 -12.50 -8.75 4.90
C GLY A 47 -10.98 -8.59 4.98
N ASP A 48 -10.24 -9.54 4.39
CA ASP A 48 -8.77 -9.54 4.30
C ASP A 48 -8.23 -8.83 3.03
N VAL A 49 -9.12 -8.27 2.19
CA VAL A 49 -8.76 -7.55 0.95
C VAL A 49 -8.74 -6.06 1.20
N TYR A 50 -7.61 -5.43 0.92
CA TYR A 50 -7.35 -4.00 1.12
C TYR A 50 -7.23 -3.25 -0.20
N TYR A 51 -7.72 -2.02 -0.22
CA TYR A 51 -7.69 -1.10 -1.35
C TYR A 51 -6.98 0.22 -1.02
N ASP A 52 -6.56 0.40 0.24
CA ASP A 52 -5.86 1.58 0.74
C ASP A 52 -4.59 1.17 1.49
N PHE A 53 -3.44 1.76 1.14
CA PHE A 53 -2.16 1.38 1.71
C PHE A 53 -2.02 1.75 3.20
N ASN A 54 -2.57 2.89 3.61
CA ASN A 54 -2.52 3.30 5.01
C ASN A 54 -3.30 2.34 5.91
N GLU A 55 -4.49 1.93 5.47
CA GLU A 55 -5.30 0.95 6.21
C GLU A 55 -4.65 -0.44 6.21
N LEU A 56 -4.02 -0.85 5.11
CA LEU A 56 -3.25 -2.09 5.04
C LEU A 56 -2.09 -2.08 6.07
N VAL A 57 -1.31 -1.00 6.11
CA VAL A 57 -0.18 -0.86 7.07
C VAL A 57 -0.68 -0.90 8.51
N LYS A 58 -1.74 -0.15 8.83
CA LYS A 58 -2.34 -0.16 10.17
C LYS A 58 -2.81 -1.56 10.58
N ALA A 59 -3.46 -2.27 9.67
CA ALA A 59 -3.95 -3.62 9.91
C ALA A 59 -2.80 -4.62 10.15
N MET A 60 -1.75 -4.59 9.32
CA MET A 60 -0.56 -5.43 9.51
C MET A 60 0.18 -5.12 10.80
N GLN A 61 0.24 -3.84 11.19
CA GLN A 61 0.86 -3.42 12.45
C GLN A 61 0.05 -3.87 13.67
N ALA A 62 -1.28 -3.82 13.59
CA ALA A 62 -2.18 -4.23 14.67
C ALA A 62 -2.30 -5.77 14.81
N ASN A 63 -2.27 -6.48 13.68
CA ASN A 63 -2.37 -7.94 13.64
C ASN A 63 -1.24 -8.55 12.79
N PRO A 64 -0.01 -8.64 13.29
CA PRO A 64 1.12 -9.10 12.49
C PRO A 64 1.08 -10.60 12.12
N THR A 65 0.08 -11.34 12.56
CA THR A 65 -0.16 -12.77 12.21
C THR A 65 -1.30 -12.94 11.21
N GLY A 66 -1.94 -11.85 10.80
CA GLY A 66 -3.11 -11.86 9.92
C GLY A 66 -2.79 -12.23 8.46
N THR A 67 -3.86 -12.41 7.70
CA THR A 67 -3.83 -12.56 6.24
C THR A 67 -4.28 -11.26 5.60
N PHE A 68 -3.51 -10.79 4.62
CA PHE A 68 -3.74 -9.51 3.95
C PHE A 68 -3.58 -9.69 2.44
N LYS A 69 -4.52 -9.15 1.66
CA LYS A 69 -4.51 -9.19 0.21
C LYS A 69 -4.69 -7.81 -0.39
N LEU A 70 -3.93 -7.50 -1.41
CA LEU A 70 -4.19 -6.31 -2.21
C LEU A 70 -5.35 -6.59 -3.16
N GLY A 71 -6.36 -5.74 -3.16
CA GLY A 71 -7.50 -5.78 -4.08
C GLY A 71 -7.38 -4.81 -5.26
N SER A 72 -6.37 -3.93 -5.22
CA SER A 72 -6.03 -2.98 -6.29
C SER A 72 -4.60 -2.50 -6.15
N ASN A 73 -4.11 -1.76 -7.14
CA ASN A 73 -2.89 -0.98 -6.98
C ASN A 73 -3.08 0.08 -5.89
N MET A 74 -2.04 0.29 -5.09
CA MET A 74 -2.04 1.23 -3.96
C MET A 74 -0.91 2.24 -4.10
N ASN A 75 -1.06 3.37 -3.42
CA ASN A 75 -0.04 4.41 -3.40
C ASN A 75 0.38 4.73 -1.96
N ALA A 76 1.67 4.69 -1.70
CA ALA A 76 2.24 4.95 -0.39
C ALA A 76 2.54 6.44 -0.13
N ASN A 77 2.25 7.33 -1.08
CA ASN A 77 2.45 8.76 -0.90
C ASN A 77 1.68 9.26 0.32
N ASN A 78 2.38 9.99 1.19
CA ASN A 78 1.83 10.60 2.41
C ASN A 78 1.33 9.59 3.46
N VAL A 79 1.65 8.31 3.33
CA VAL A 79 1.35 7.35 4.39
C VAL A 79 2.40 7.45 5.50
N PRO A 80 2.00 7.77 6.74
CA PRO A 80 2.92 7.87 7.86
C PRO A 80 3.62 6.54 8.13
N SER A 81 4.87 6.60 8.54
CA SER A 81 5.60 5.44 9.03
C SER A 81 6.07 5.71 10.46
N ALA A 82 5.81 4.77 11.34
CA ALA A 82 6.17 4.88 12.76
C ALA A 82 7.67 4.69 13.03
N GLY A 83 8.48 4.35 12.01
CA GLY A 83 9.89 4.04 12.22
C GLY A 83 10.68 3.89 10.93
N LYS A 84 11.70 3.03 10.96
CA LYS A 84 12.55 2.73 9.81
C LYS A 84 11.87 1.84 8.75
N SER A 85 10.67 1.34 9.01
CA SER A 85 9.83 0.57 8.08
C SER A 85 8.36 0.92 8.29
N TYR A 86 7.49 0.62 7.32
CA TYR A 86 6.05 0.81 7.47
C TYR A 86 5.47 -0.11 8.55
N VAL A 87 5.84 -1.38 8.54
CA VAL A 87 5.47 -2.36 9.57
C VAL A 87 6.69 -2.62 10.45
N THR A 88 6.64 -2.18 11.70
CA THR A 88 7.75 -2.29 12.67
C THR A 88 7.68 -3.56 13.51
N ASN A 89 6.48 -4.09 13.75
CA ASN A 89 6.31 -5.37 14.42
C ASN A 89 6.81 -6.51 13.53
N ALA A 90 7.37 -7.56 14.15
CA ALA A 90 7.78 -8.75 13.43
C ALA A 90 6.57 -9.39 12.72
N PHE A 91 6.59 -9.39 11.39
CA PHE A 91 5.48 -9.91 10.60
C PHE A 91 5.54 -11.44 10.48
N LYS A 92 4.46 -12.09 10.86
CA LYS A 92 4.31 -13.55 10.89
C LYS A 92 3.13 -14.04 10.04
N GLY A 93 2.39 -13.11 9.48
CA GLY A 93 1.20 -13.35 8.67
C GLY A 93 1.51 -13.59 7.20
N SER A 94 0.51 -13.37 6.36
CA SER A 94 0.66 -13.45 4.91
C SER A 94 0.23 -12.15 4.24
N LEU A 95 1.02 -11.69 3.26
CA LEU A 95 0.69 -10.59 2.38
C LEU A 95 0.79 -11.05 0.93
N GLY A 96 -0.22 -10.76 0.13
CA GLY A 96 -0.22 -11.04 -1.31
C GLY A 96 -1.25 -10.23 -2.06
N SER A 97 -1.44 -10.54 -3.34
CA SER A 97 -2.55 -9.99 -4.11
C SER A 97 -3.74 -10.96 -4.09
N THR A 98 -4.93 -10.48 -4.47
CA THR A 98 -6.09 -11.36 -4.70
C THR A 98 -5.81 -12.34 -5.83
N ASP A 99 -6.45 -13.49 -5.82
CA ASP A 99 -6.20 -14.63 -6.68
C ASP A 99 -6.03 -14.27 -8.16
N GLY A 100 -4.92 -14.73 -8.74
CA GLY A 100 -4.59 -14.51 -10.16
C GLY A 100 -4.09 -13.12 -10.53
N ASN A 101 -4.00 -12.19 -9.59
CA ASN A 101 -3.54 -10.83 -9.83
C ASN A 101 -2.14 -10.60 -9.23
N LYS A 102 -1.47 -9.57 -9.74
CA LYS A 102 -0.27 -8.97 -9.13
C LYS A 102 -0.48 -7.47 -9.07
N PHE A 103 -0.97 -7.01 -7.93
CA PHE A 103 -1.14 -5.58 -7.71
C PHE A 103 0.16 -4.92 -7.23
N ALA A 104 0.28 -3.64 -7.53
CA ALA A 104 1.44 -2.84 -7.18
C ALA A 104 1.19 -1.96 -5.96
N ILE A 105 2.23 -1.82 -5.12
CA ILE A 105 2.35 -0.71 -4.18
C ILE A 105 3.36 0.27 -4.77
N HIS A 106 2.90 1.48 -5.07
CA HIS A 106 3.72 2.53 -5.66
C HIS A 106 4.31 3.46 -4.61
N ASN A 107 5.50 3.99 -4.91
CA ASN A 107 6.09 5.14 -4.24
C ASN A 107 6.40 4.91 -2.74
N ILE A 108 6.81 3.71 -2.35
CA ILE A 108 7.30 3.49 -0.99
C ILE A 108 8.62 4.23 -0.79
N THR A 109 8.78 4.84 0.38
CA THR A 109 9.95 5.63 0.77
C THR A 109 10.77 5.01 1.89
N ARG A 110 10.38 3.83 2.34
CA ARG A 110 11.10 3.03 3.35
C ARG A 110 10.73 1.55 3.25
N PRO A 111 11.47 0.65 3.87
CA PRO A 111 11.16 -0.78 3.91
C PRO A 111 9.70 -1.07 4.28
N LEU A 112 9.07 -2.01 3.60
CA LEU A 112 7.71 -2.43 3.94
C LEU A 112 7.68 -3.07 5.33
N PHE A 113 8.63 -3.98 5.59
CA PHE A 113 8.80 -4.65 6.88
C PHE A 113 10.18 -4.41 7.47
N GLY A 114 10.26 -4.24 8.78
CA GLY A 114 11.51 -4.37 9.52
C GLY A 114 12.01 -5.82 9.52
N ASN A 115 11.16 -6.74 9.99
CA ASN A 115 11.43 -8.17 10.02
C ASN A 115 10.21 -8.99 9.57
N ILE A 116 10.48 -10.10 8.86
CA ILE A 116 9.48 -11.14 8.60
C ILE A 116 9.95 -12.42 9.27
N GLU A 117 9.14 -12.96 10.21
CA GLU A 117 9.48 -14.10 11.04
C GLU A 117 8.47 -15.25 10.86
N GLY A 118 8.71 -16.13 9.90
CA GLY A 118 7.79 -17.21 9.55
C GLY A 118 6.60 -16.79 8.68
N GLY A 119 6.50 -15.49 8.38
CA GLY A 119 5.46 -14.97 7.49
C GLY A 119 5.77 -15.17 6.01
N SER A 120 4.82 -14.75 5.15
CA SER A 120 4.97 -14.85 3.70
C SER A 120 4.60 -13.55 2.99
N VAL A 121 5.35 -13.22 1.93
CA VAL A 121 5.00 -12.15 0.96
C VAL A 121 5.04 -12.76 -0.43
N LYS A 122 3.92 -12.70 -1.16
CA LYS A 122 3.77 -13.34 -2.47
C LYS A 122 3.02 -12.46 -3.46
N ASP A 123 3.32 -12.67 -4.76
CA ASP A 123 2.56 -12.09 -5.87
C ASP A 123 2.39 -10.57 -5.75
N LEU A 124 3.50 -9.85 -5.53
CA LEU A 124 3.51 -8.43 -5.23
C LEU A 124 4.45 -7.66 -6.15
N LEU A 125 4.04 -6.46 -6.55
CA LEU A 125 4.88 -5.50 -7.23
C LEU A 125 5.15 -4.30 -6.30
N LEU A 126 6.41 -3.87 -6.18
CA LEU A 126 6.77 -2.58 -5.62
C LEU A 126 7.32 -1.72 -6.73
N GLU A 127 6.65 -0.64 -7.07
CA GLU A 127 7.00 0.19 -8.22
C GLU A 127 7.31 1.63 -7.79
N ASN A 128 8.27 2.24 -8.49
CA ASN A 128 8.75 3.58 -8.17
C ASN A 128 9.20 3.70 -6.70
N VAL A 129 9.88 2.68 -6.22
CA VAL A 129 10.50 2.72 -4.89
C VAL A 129 11.52 3.85 -4.84
N ASN A 130 11.43 4.69 -3.83
CA ASN A 130 12.39 5.76 -3.59
C ASN A 130 12.77 5.80 -2.10
N ILE A 131 13.58 4.83 -1.70
CA ILE A 131 14.08 4.73 -0.32
C ILE A 131 15.39 5.50 -0.24
N ASP A 132 15.38 6.62 0.47
CA ASP A 132 16.56 7.46 0.73
C ASP A 132 16.77 7.58 2.24
N MET A 133 17.65 6.73 2.77
CA MET A 133 17.94 6.59 4.21
C MET A 133 19.47 6.52 4.46
N PRO A 134 20.26 7.53 4.07
CA PRO A 134 21.73 7.45 4.02
C PRO A 134 22.40 7.22 5.38
N GLY A 135 21.71 7.45 6.49
CA GLY A 135 22.23 7.20 7.85
C GLY A 135 21.76 5.86 8.45
N VAL A 136 21.08 5.01 7.66
CA VAL A 136 20.48 3.77 8.17
C VAL A 136 21.16 2.55 7.56
N ASP A 137 21.57 1.63 8.43
CA ASP A 137 22.08 0.33 8.02
C ASP A 137 20.95 -0.67 7.78
N ARG A 138 21.19 -1.63 6.90
CA ARG A 138 20.28 -2.72 6.55
C ARG A 138 18.96 -2.20 5.99
N VAL A 139 19.03 -1.69 4.77
CA VAL A 139 17.88 -1.14 4.06
C VAL A 139 17.55 -1.99 2.85
N ALA A 140 16.29 -2.44 2.76
CA ALA A 140 15.77 -3.13 1.59
C ALA A 140 14.25 -2.96 1.46
N PRO A 141 13.68 -2.87 0.26
CA PRO A 141 12.27 -2.53 0.04
C PRO A 141 11.26 -3.46 0.68
N ILE A 142 11.47 -4.77 0.62
CA ILE A 142 10.54 -5.74 1.19
C ILE A 142 10.79 -5.89 2.70
N ALA A 143 11.99 -6.30 3.09
CA ALA A 143 12.31 -6.51 4.50
C ALA A 143 13.80 -6.36 4.76
N ASN A 144 14.14 -5.83 5.94
CA ASN A 144 15.54 -5.78 6.36
C ASN A 144 16.04 -7.18 6.76
N VAL A 145 15.20 -7.99 7.38
CA VAL A 145 15.56 -9.37 7.75
C VAL A 145 14.37 -10.31 7.54
N ILE A 146 14.63 -11.48 6.98
CA ILE A 146 13.67 -12.60 6.98
C ILE A 146 14.29 -13.80 7.72
N LYS A 147 13.48 -14.51 8.52
CA LYS A 147 13.91 -15.67 9.31
C LYS A 147 12.76 -16.64 9.60
N ASN A 148 13.07 -17.75 10.27
CA ASN A 148 12.07 -18.71 10.79
C ASN A 148 11.12 -19.24 9.68
N ASN A 149 11.68 -19.75 8.57
CA ASN A 149 10.92 -20.20 7.40
C ASN A 149 10.06 -19.14 6.69
N ALA A 150 10.35 -17.85 6.89
CA ALA A 150 9.70 -16.80 6.11
C ALA A 150 9.91 -17.01 4.61
N THR A 151 8.89 -16.72 3.81
CA THR A 151 8.92 -16.95 2.36
C THR A 151 8.61 -15.67 1.59
N ILE A 152 9.43 -15.38 0.57
CA ILE A 152 9.19 -14.30 -0.40
C ILE A 152 9.17 -14.93 -1.79
N GLU A 153 8.08 -14.76 -2.50
CA GLU A 153 7.85 -15.44 -3.78
C GLU A 153 7.13 -14.54 -4.78
N ASN A 154 7.54 -14.61 -6.06
CA ASN A 154 6.90 -13.84 -7.15
C ASN A 154 6.83 -12.34 -6.89
N VAL A 155 7.91 -11.74 -6.40
CA VAL A 155 7.96 -10.32 -6.08
C VAL A 155 8.89 -9.59 -7.03
N LYS A 156 8.42 -8.46 -7.57
CA LYS A 156 9.24 -7.56 -8.38
C LYS A 156 9.30 -6.19 -7.71
N VAL A 157 10.49 -5.63 -7.70
CA VAL A 157 10.77 -4.28 -7.19
C VAL A 157 11.39 -3.45 -8.29
N THR A 158 11.00 -2.18 -8.42
CA THR A 158 11.64 -1.21 -9.32
C THR A 158 11.80 0.12 -8.60
N GLY A 159 12.93 0.80 -8.83
CA GLY A 159 13.21 2.10 -8.23
C GLY A 159 14.62 2.22 -7.67
N SER A 160 14.80 2.97 -6.60
CA SER A 160 16.09 3.24 -5.97
C SER A 160 16.07 2.97 -4.47
N VAL A 161 17.20 2.52 -3.95
CA VAL A 161 17.42 2.29 -2.52
C VAL A 161 18.77 2.85 -2.11
N VAL A 162 18.76 3.77 -1.15
CA VAL A 162 19.96 4.37 -0.56
C VAL A 162 19.94 4.09 0.95
N GLY A 163 21.06 3.65 1.47
CA GLY A 163 21.30 3.40 2.90
C GLY A 163 22.74 3.68 3.25
N ASN A 164 23.17 3.38 4.48
CA ASN A 164 24.54 3.50 4.91
C ASN A 164 25.33 2.22 4.60
N ASN A 165 25.08 1.15 5.34
CA ASN A 165 25.70 -0.16 5.14
C ASN A 165 24.61 -1.22 4.88
N ASP A 166 25.00 -2.32 4.20
CA ASP A 166 24.09 -3.44 3.94
C ASP A 166 22.81 -3.00 3.22
N VAL A 167 22.92 -2.52 1.99
CA VAL A 167 21.80 -2.09 1.14
C VAL A 167 21.51 -3.16 0.11
N ALA A 168 20.22 -3.50 -0.06
CA ALA A 168 19.79 -4.50 -1.03
C ALA A 168 18.52 -4.08 -1.80
N GLY A 169 18.37 -4.61 -3.02
CA GLY A 169 17.22 -4.30 -3.89
C GLY A 169 15.90 -4.96 -3.48
N ILE A 170 15.90 -6.01 -2.66
CA ILE A 170 14.69 -6.74 -2.27
C ILE A 170 14.65 -7.05 -0.78
N ILE A 171 15.62 -7.81 -0.29
CA ILE A 171 15.77 -8.23 1.11
C ILE A 171 17.23 -8.06 1.47
N ASN A 172 17.48 -7.51 2.64
CA ASN A 172 18.86 -7.27 3.07
C ASN A 172 19.51 -8.53 3.66
N LYS A 173 18.83 -9.24 4.57
CA LYS A 173 19.39 -10.43 5.24
C LYS A 173 18.40 -11.58 5.27
N ILE A 174 18.88 -12.78 4.92
CA ILE A 174 18.18 -14.04 5.15
C ILE A 174 18.88 -14.73 6.32
N ASP A 175 18.14 -14.95 7.40
CA ASP A 175 18.64 -15.58 8.63
C ASP A 175 18.02 -16.96 8.78
N GLY A 176 18.89 -17.99 8.76
CA GLY A 176 18.48 -19.38 8.89
C GLY A 176 17.69 -19.89 7.68
N SER A 177 16.46 -20.31 7.93
CA SER A 177 15.62 -21.06 6.97
C SER A 177 14.70 -20.22 6.09
N GLY A 178 14.93 -18.92 5.96
CA GLY A 178 14.18 -18.05 5.05
C GLY A 178 14.32 -18.48 3.58
N LYS A 179 13.26 -18.36 2.79
CA LYS A 179 13.22 -18.77 1.36
C LYS A 179 12.84 -17.60 0.47
N VAL A 180 13.56 -17.45 -0.62
CA VAL A 180 13.31 -16.41 -1.63
C VAL A 180 13.31 -17.07 -3.00
N SER A 181 12.27 -16.88 -3.79
CA SER A 181 12.14 -17.44 -5.12
C SER A 181 11.40 -16.50 -6.08
N ASN A 182 11.79 -16.53 -7.36
CA ASN A 182 11.18 -15.75 -8.42
C ASN A 182 11.03 -14.26 -8.05
N VAL A 183 12.15 -13.63 -7.70
CA VAL A 183 12.21 -12.20 -7.35
C VAL A 183 13.11 -11.44 -8.32
N ALA A 184 12.77 -10.17 -8.57
CA ALA A 184 13.52 -9.28 -9.46
C ALA A 184 13.58 -7.86 -8.90
N PHE A 185 14.73 -7.18 -9.16
CA PHE A 185 14.94 -5.77 -8.88
C PHE A 185 15.36 -5.05 -10.16
#